data_086a9820824b76311cc734bf45243349
#
_entry.id   086a9820824b76311cc734bf45243349
#
_cell.length_a   1.000
_cell.length_b   1.000
_cell.length_c   1.000
_cell.angle_alpha   90.00
_cell.angle_beta   90.00
_cell.angle_gamma   90.00
#
_symmetry.space_group_name_H-M   'P 1'
#
loop_
_entity.id
_entity.type
_entity.pdbx_description
1 polymer ?
#
loop_
_entity_poly.entity_id
_entity_poly.type
_entity_poly.pdbx_seq_one_letter_code
_entity_poly.pdbx_strand_id
1 'polypeptide(L)'
;MVEFIEILILSAIQGISEFIPVSSSAHLYLMSEVQNFEIKSLLTDVSLHLGSLLAILFYFRDDFLKLFKDQKLLKLLIFGSLPLIIVGFFVFKTGLINYFRSIEIIAWTTAIFAIFLYLSLIHI
;
A
#
# COMPACT_ATOMS: atom_id res chain seq x y z
N MET A 1 -3.57 -0.17 26.31
CA MET A 1 -4.44 0.99 25.96
C MET A 1 -3.76 1.89 24.91
N VAL A 2 -2.45 2.17 25.06
CA VAL A 2 -1.67 2.96 24.06
C VAL A 2 -1.70 2.27 22.69
N GLU A 3 -1.34 1.00 22.59
CA GLU A 3 -1.35 0.22 21.33
C GLU A 3 -2.71 0.26 20.60
N PHE A 4 -3.81 0.24 21.35
CA PHE A 4 -5.14 0.30 20.74
C PHE A 4 -5.41 1.66 20.06
N ILE A 5 -4.95 2.75 20.69
CA ILE A 5 -5.06 4.10 20.12
C ILE A 5 -4.16 4.22 18.88
N GLU A 6 -2.95 3.67 18.92
CA GLU A 6 -2.03 3.64 17.77
C GLU A 6 -2.65 2.90 16.58
N ILE A 7 -3.24 1.70 16.81
CA ILE A 7 -3.94 0.94 15.79
C ILE A 7 -5.11 1.73 15.20
N LEU A 8 -5.89 2.42 16.02
CA LEU A 8 -7.01 3.24 15.54
C LEU A 8 -6.53 4.40 14.65
N ILE A 9 -5.46 5.08 15.05
CA ILE A 9 -4.87 6.16 14.26
C ILE A 9 -4.35 5.62 12.93
N LEU A 10 -3.57 4.54 12.96
CA LEU A 10 -3.03 3.91 11.75
C LEU A 10 -4.13 3.38 10.85
N SER A 11 -5.22 2.83 11.41
CA SER A 11 -6.39 2.38 10.64
C SER A 11 -7.10 3.52 9.93
N ALA A 12 -7.23 4.67 10.60
CA ALA A 12 -7.83 5.86 9.99
C ALA A 12 -6.94 6.42 8.86
N ILE A 13 -5.62 6.48 9.08
CA ILE A 13 -4.66 6.88 8.04
C ILE A 13 -4.73 5.93 6.86
N GLN A 14 -4.70 4.62 7.09
CA GLN A 14 -4.80 3.61 6.05
C GLN A 14 -6.10 3.76 5.26
N GLY A 15 -7.24 3.86 5.93
CA GLY A 15 -8.55 3.98 5.30
C GLY A 15 -8.69 5.24 4.44
N ILE A 16 -8.05 6.35 4.81
CA ILE A 16 -8.05 7.59 4.03
C ILE A 16 -7.06 7.51 2.88
N SER A 17 -5.80 7.14 3.16
CA SER A 17 -4.71 7.19 2.18
C SER A 17 -4.83 6.12 1.09
N GLU A 18 -5.54 5.02 1.34
CA GLU A 18 -5.75 3.97 0.34
C GLU A 18 -6.60 4.44 -0.86
N PHE A 19 -7.49 5.42 -0.63
CA PHE A 19 -8.35 5.97 -1.67
C PHE A 19 -7.84 7.28 -2.28
N ILE A 20 -6.72 7.79 -1.80
CA ILE A 20 -6.05 8.96 -2.36
C ILE A 20 -4.82 8.47 -3.15
N PRO A 21 -4.43 9.11 -4.28
CA PRO A 21 -3.29 8.69 -5.08
C PRO A 21 -1.94 9.03 -4.40
N VAL A 22 -1.75 8.51 -3.17
CA VAL A 22 -0.53 8.64 -2.36
C VAL A 22 -0.16 7.27 -1.81
N SER A 23 1.10 7.10 -1.41
CA SER A 23 1.54 5.83 -0.83
C SER A 23 1.03 5.67 0.61
N SER A 24 0.03 4.81 0.82
CA SER A 24 -0.49 4.49 2.15
C SER A 24 0.59 3.90 3.07
N SER A 25 1.40 2.97 2.57
CA SER A 25 2.52 2.39 3.33
C SER A 25 3.53 3.43 3.82
N ALA A 26 3.83 4.43 2.98
CA ALA A 26 4.72 5.53 3.38
C ALA A 26 4.12 6.36 4.52
N HIS A 27 2.82 6.65 4.46
CA HIS A 27 2.13 7.40 5.52
C HIS A 27 2.06 6.63 6.83
N LEU A 28 1.79 5.32 6.79
CA LEU A 28 1.82 4.46 7.98
C LEU A 28 3.20 4.45 8.62
N TYR A 29 4.23 4.24 7.82
CA TYR A 29 5.60 4.21 8.30
C TYR A 29 6.04 5.56 8.89
N LEU A 30 5.81 6.66 8.18
CA LEU A 30 6.18 8.00 8.66
C LEU A 30 5.44 8.38 9.94
N MET A 31 4.14 8.07 10.03
CA MET A 31 3.36 8.36 11.23
C MET A 31 3.88 7.57 12.43
N SER A 32 4.17 6.28 12.24
CA SER A 32 4.73 5.44 13.29
C SER A 32 6.10 5.92 13.77
N GLU A 33 6.94 6.43 12.85
CA GLU A 33 8.26 6.97 13.20
C GLU A 33 8.17 8.31 13.92
N VAL A 34 7.41 9.26 13.37
CA VAL A 34 7.28 10.63 13.92
C VAL A 34 6.63 10.63 15.31
N GLN A 35 5.64 9.79 15.52
CA GLN A 35 4.94 9.67 16.79
C GLN A 35 5.60 8.68 17.76
N ASN A 36 6.68 8.02 17.35
CA ASN A 36 7.35 6.98 18.13
C ASN A 36 6.39 5.90 18.64
N PHE A 37 5.50 5.43 17.76
CA PHE A 37 4.58 4.37 18.11
C PHE A 37 5.31 3.08 18.49
N GLU A 38 4.76 2.34 19.45
CA GLU A 38 5.30 1.05 19.86
C GLU A 38 5.05 -0.03 18.78
N ILE A 39 3.94 0.10 18.05
CA ILE A 39 3.55 -0.82 16.98
C ILE A 39 4.18 -0.41 15.64
N LYS A 40 5.44 -0.80 15.44
CA LYS A 40 6.19 -0.56 14.19
C LYS A 40 6.52 -1.88 13.50
N SER A 41 5.54 -2.58 12.95
CA SER A 41 5.81 -3.85 12.31
C SER A 41 5.22 -3.93 10.90
N LEU A 42 5.94 -4.65 10.02
CA LEU A 42 5.43 -5.00 8.70
C LEU A 42 4.11 -5.78 8.80
N LEU A 43 3.95 -6.61 9.85
CA LEU A 43 2.73 -7.38 10.06
C LEU A 43 1.53 -6.47 10.34
N THR A 44 1.72 -5.40 11.12
CA THR A 44 0.67 -4.39 11.37
C THR A 44 0.24 -3.73 10.06
N ASP A 45 1.19 -3.27 9.25
CA ASP A 45 0.89 -2.63 7.96
C ASP A 45 0.13 -3.58 7.03
N VAL A 46 0.57 -4.83 6.92
CA VAL A 46 -0.11 -5.86 6.10
C VAL A 46 -1.52 -6.13 6.62
N SER A 47 -1.72 -6.16 7.94
CA SER A 47 -3.04 -6.37 8.54
C SER A 47 -4.00 -5.20 8.24
N LEU A 48 -3.50 -3.97 8.27
CA LEU A 48 -4.28 -2.78 7.91
C LEU A 48 -4.67 -2.78 6.43
N HIS A 49 -3.76 -3.14 5.54
CA HIS A 49 -4.05 -3.30 4.10
C HIS A 49 -5.05 -4.44 3.85
N LEU A 50 -4.96 -5.54 4.59
CA LEU A 50 -5.95 -6.62 4.50
C LEU A 50 -7.34 -6.13 4.93
N GLY A 51 -7.42 -5.30 5.97
CA GLY A 51 -8.68 -4.69 6.41
C GLY A 51 -9.31 -3.82 5.32
N SER A 52 -8.54 -2.93 4.70
CA SER A 52 -9.04 -2.09 3.58
C SER A 52 -9.40 -2.93 2.36
N LEU A 53 -8.64 -3.96 2.03
CA LEU A 53 -8.97 -4.90 0.96
C LEU A 53 -10.32 -5.59 1.19
N LEU A 54 -10.55 -6.10 2.40
CA LEU A 54 -11.83 -6.73 2.75
C LEU A 54 -13.00 -5.75 2.65
N ALA A 55 -12.81 -4.50 3.07
CA ALA A 55 -13.82 -3.46 2.95
C ALA A 55 -14.16 -3.17 1.47
N ILE A 56 -13.15 -3.06 0.60
CA ILE A 56 -13.30 -2.86 -0.85
C ILE A 56 -14.04 -4.06 -1.47
N LEU A 57 -13.63 -5.28 -1.16
CA LEU A 57 -14.26 -6.49 -1.69
C LEU A 57 -15.73 -6.60 -1.26
N PHE A 58 -16.04 -6.20 -0.02
CA PHE A 58 -17.41 -6.18 0.46
C PHE A 58 -18.25 -5.11 -0.24
N TYR A 59 -17.72 -3.91 -0.41
CA TYR A 59 -18.41 -2.80 -1.05
C TYR A 59 -18.67 -3.05 -2.53
N PHE A 60 -17.65 -3.53 -3.26
CA PHE A 60 -17.71 -3.81 -4.70
C PHE A 60 -17.98 -5.29 -5.02
N ARG A 61 -18.59 -6.05 -4.11
CA ARG A 61 -18.81 -7.49 -4.27
C ARG A 61 -19.46 -7.88 -5.60
N ASP A 62 -20.44 -7.09 -6.06
CA ASP A 62 -21.17 -7.39 -7.29
C ASP A 62 -20.29 -7.19 -8.54
N ASP A 63 -19.45 -6.18 -8.54
CA ASP A 63 -18.51 -5.93 -9.63
C ASP A 63 -17.34 -6.91 -9.59
N PHE A 64 -16.89 -7.28 -8.39
CA PHE A 64 -15.90 -8.32 -8.21
C PHE A 64 -16.37 -9.69 -8.74
N LEU A 65 -17.64 -10.04 -8.49
CA LEU A 65 -18.22 -11.28 -9.04
C LEU A 65 -18.34 -11.24 -10.58
N LYS A 66 -18.60 -10.07 -11.18
CA LYS A 66 -18.60 -9.89 -12.65
C LYS A 66 -17.21 -10.11 -13.25
N LEU A 67 -16.15 -9.77 -12.53
CA LEU A 67 -14.76 -9.95 -12.96
C LEU A 67 -14.48 -11.41 -13.33
N PHE A 68 -15.00 -12.37 -12.57
CA PHE A 68 -14.81 -13.81 -12.86
C PHE A 68 -15.52 -14.25 -14.15
N LYS A 69 -16.48 -13.48 -14.64
CA LYS A 69 -17.16 -13.74 -15.92
C LYS A 69 -16.41 -13.15 -17.11
N ASP A 70 -15.61 -12.10 -16.89
CA ASP A 70 -14.76 -11.48 -17.92
C ASP A 70 -13.37 -12.12 -17.93
N GLN A 71 -13.23 -13.21 -18.69
CA GLN A 71 -11.96 -13.93 -18.80
C GLN A 71 -10.82 -13.09 -19.36
N LYS A 72 -11.11 -12.07 -20.19
CA LYS A 72 -10.08 -11.19 -20.75
C LYS A 72 -9.51 -10.29 -19.66
N LEU A 73 -10.37 -9.65 -18.87
CA LEU A 73 -9.97 -8.79 -17.77
C LEU A 73 -9.25 -9.60 -16.67
N LEU A 74 -9.75 -10.78 -16.35
CA LEU A 74 -9.11 -11.67 -15.38
C LEU A 74 -7.69 -12.07 -15.80
N LYS A 75 -7.49 -12.46 -17.07
CA LYS A 75 -6.15 -12.76 -17.59
C LYS A 75 -5.22 -11.56 -17.51
N LEU A 76 -5.68 -10.37 -17.91
CA LEU A 76 -4.88 -9.14 -17.82
C LEU A 76 -4.45 -8.84 -16.38
N LEU A 77 -5.34 -9.01 -15.39
CA LEU A 77 -5.03 -8.83 -13.98
C LEU A 77 -4.00 -9.85 -13.50
N ILE A 78 -4.17 -11.12 -13.80
CA ILE A 78 -3.23 -12.18 -13.40
C ILE A 78 -1.84 -11.92 -14.02
N PHE A 79 -1.75 -11.72 -15.31
CA PHE A 79 -0.47 -11.50 -15.98
C PHE A 79 0.17 -10.17 -15.59
N GLY A 80 -0.62 -9.12 -15.36
CA GLY A 80 -0.12 -7.82 -14.88
C GLY A 80 0.39 -7.87 -13.43
N SER A 81 -0.22 -8.69 -12.57
CA SER A 81 0.19 -8.84 -11.17
C SER A 81 1.39 -9.76 -10.99
N LEU A 82 1.60 -10.71 -11.90
CA LEU A 82 2.62 -11.75 -11.78
C LEU A 82 4.04 -11.19 -11.57
N PRO A 83 4.53 -10.22 -12.36
CA PRO A 83 5.86 -9.64 -12.15
C PRO A 83 6.02 -9.02 -10.76
N LEU A 84 4.98 -8.32 -10.28
CA LEU A 84 4.99 -7.70 -8.96
C LEU A 84 5.06 -8.75 -7.83
N ILE A 85 4.30 -9.83 -7.97
CA ILE A 85 4.30 -10.93 -6.99
C ILE A 85 5.68 -11.59 -6.94
N ILE A 86 6.29 -11.86 -8.09
CA ILE A 86 7.62 -12.49 -8.17
C ILE A 86 8.67 -11.59 -7.51
N VAL A 87 8.74 -10.32 -7.92
CA VAL A 87 9.72 -9.37 -7.37
C VAL A 87 9.47 -9.15 -5.88
N GLY A 88 8.23 -8.96 -5.46
CA GLY A 88 7.86 -8.78 -4.06
C GLY A 88 8.25 -9.98 -3.20
N PHE A 89 8.04 -11.20 -3.69
CA PHE A 89 8.45 -12.42 -3.00
C PHE A 89 9.98 -12.48 -2.78
N PHE A 90 10.77 -12.15 -3.81
CA PHE A 90 12.22 -12.13 -3.68
C PHE A 90 12.71 -11.03 -2.72
N VAL A 91 12.15 -9.82 -2.80
CA VAL A 91 12.47 -8.70 -1.90
C VAL A 91 12.15 -9.06 -0.46
N PHE A 92 11.01 -9.71 -0.21
CA PHE A 92 10.64 -10.18 1.12
C PHE A 92 11.58 -11.27 1.62
N LYS A 93 11.85 -12.30 0.80
CA LYS A 93 12.69 -13.45 1.19
C LYS A 93 14.15 -13.07 1.46
N THR A 94 14.67 -12.09 0.74
CA THR A 94 16.06 -11.61 0.93
C THR A 94 16.19 -10.62 2.09
N GLY A 95 15.10 -10.17 2.72
CA GLY A 95 15.11 -9.17 3.77
C GLY A 95 15.34 -7.74 3.26
N LEU A 96 15.46 -7.52 1.96
CA LEU A 96 15.61 -6.20 1.35
C LEU A 96 14.44 -5.26 1.67
N ILE A 97 13.28 -5.82 2.03
CA ILE A 97 12.10 -5.04 2.44
C ILE A 97 12.43 -4.10 3.60
N ASN A 98 13.26 -4.54 4.57
CA ASN A 98 13.63 -3.73 5.72
C ASN A 98 14.56 -2.56 5.32
N TYR A 99 15.41 -2.75 4.33
CA TYR A 99 16.26 -1.69 3.78
C TYR A 99 15.42 -0.63 3.07
N PHE A 100 14.44 -1.04 2.28
CA PHE A 100 13.54 -0.11 1.59
C PHE A 100 12.58 0.65 2.51
N ARG A 101 12.35 0.17 3.72
CA ARG A 101 11.57 0.84 4.77
C ARG A 101 12.45 1.81 5.56
N SER A 102 12.96 2.83 4.92
CA SER A 102 13.69 3.92 5.57
C SER A 102 13.13 5.28 5.15
N ILE A 103 13.17 6.25 6.07
CA ILE A 103 12.68 7.61 5.80
C ILE A 103 13.39 8.22 4.59
N GLU A 104 14.68 7.98 4.46
CA GLU A 104 15.49 8.51 3.35
C GLU A 104 15.03 7.96 2.00
N ILE A 105 14.82 6.64 1.89
CA ILE A 105 14.37 6.02 0.65
C ILE A 105 12.95 6.46 0.32
N ILE A 106 12.05 6.54 1.30
CA ILE A 106 10.70 7.04 1.12
C ILE A 106 10.73 8.48 0.61
N ALA A 107 11.54 9.35 1.21
CA ALA A 107 11.66 10.75 0.81
C ALA A 107 12.16 10.88 -0.64
N TRP A 108 13.24 10.19 -1.00
CA TRP A 108 13.79 10.23 -2.36
C TRP A 108 12.85 9.66 -3.40
N THR A 109 12.25 8.50 -3.15
CA THR A 109 11.31 7.89 -4.09
C THR A 109 10.07 8.76 -4.27
N THR A 110 9.53 9.32 -3.19
CA THR A 110 8.38 10.23 -3.27
C THR A 110 8.72 11.49 -4.07
N ALA A 111 9.90 12.11 -3.85
CA ALA A 111 10.33 13.28 -4.59
C ALA A 111 10.49 12.98 -6.08
N ILE A 112 11.13 11.87 -6.43
CA ILE A 112 11.34 11.47 -7.84
C ILE A 112 9.99 11.23 -8.54
N PHE A 113 9.10 10.44 -7.92
CA PHE A 113 7.80 10.15 -8.52
C PHE A 113 6.88 11.37 -8.58
N ALA A 114 6.97 12.30 -7.62
CA ALA A 114 6.25 13.58 -7.67
C ALA A 114 6.68 14.42 -8.86
N ILE A 115 7.99 14.46 -9.19
CA ILE A 115 8.50 15.15 -10.39
C ILE A 115 7.94 14.49 -11.65
N PHE A 116 7.97 13.15 -11.75
CA PHE A 116 7.41 12.44 -12.90
C PHE A 116 5.91 12.72 -13.07
N LEU A 117 5.15 12.70 -11.97
CA LEU A 117 3.73 13.02 -11.99
C LEU A 117 3.48 14.45 -12.46
N TYR A 118 4.24 15.42 -11.93
CA TYR A 118 4.14 16.81 -12.34
C TYR A 118 4.44 17.00 -13.84
N LEU A 119 5.52 16.38 -14.33
CA LEU A 119 5.85 16.42 -15.76
C LEU A 119 4.77 15.76 -16.63
N SER A 120 4.20 14.66 -16.18
CA SER A 120 3.08 13.99 -16.86
C SER A 120 1.85 14.89 -16.97
N LEU A 121 1.52 15.64 -15.91
CA LEU A 121 0.38 16.57 -15.92
C LEU A 121 0.57 17.77 -16.83
N ILE A 122 1.81 18.20 -17.06
CA ILE A 122 2.10 19.32 -17.99
C ILE A 122 2.01 18.88 -19.45
N HIS A 123 2.17 17.59 -19.74
CA HIS A 123 2.16 17.07 -21.11
C HIS A 123 0.78 16.53 -21.55
N ILE A 124 -0.24 16.62 -20.71
CA ILE A 124 -1.64 16.33 -21.04
C ILE A 124 -2.37 17.63 -21.38
#